data_6e74d1d253b652a7a4a9d954190d077c
#
_entry.id   6e74d1d253b652a7a4a9d954190d077c
#
_cell.length_a   1.000
_cell.length_b   1.000
_cell.length_c   1.000
_cell.angle_alpha   90.00
_cell.angle_beta   90.00
_cell.angle_gamma   90.00
#
_symmetry.space_group_name_H-M   'P 1'
#
loop_
_entity.id
_entity.type
_entity.pdbx_description
1 polymer ?
#
loop_
_entity_poly.entity_id
_entity_poly.type
_entity_poly.pdbx_seq_one_letter_code
_entity_poly.pdbx_strand_id
1 'polypeptide(L)'
;MNPLFRQFVVGLASILLASTAPLQAQTTKTPSATPQLLVLGDSLSAEYGLPRGSGWVGLLQNQLRKDGSVWQVANASISGETTAGGLSRLPDLLKRIKPRLVIIELGANDALRGLSLSSTQKNLKEMIVMSKKSGAEVLLLGMQIPPNYGQEYTKQFARLFVTLSQSEQIPLLPFFLEGVATRPELFQADRIHPNEQAQPILFNNVWKALEPYRELLKTN
;
A
#
# COMPACT_ATOMS: atom_id res chain seq x y z
N MET A 1 -80.56 69.56 -1.64
CA MET A 1 -80.57 69.53 -0.18
C MET A 1 -79.95 68.30 0.26
N ASN A 2 -78.90 68.40 0.96
CA ASN A 2 -78.07 67.47 1.67
C ASN A 2 -76.65 67.30 1.11
N PRO A 3 -75.67 67.58 1.91
CA PRO A 3 -74.25 67.47 1.49
C PRO A 3 -73.56 66.19 1.96
N LEU A 4 -72.81 65.72 1.13
CA LEU A 4 -71.56 64.95 1.13
C LEU A 4 -70.77 64.85 2.42
N PHE A 5 -70.56 63.56 2.83
CA PHE A 5 -69.47 63.18 3.74
C PHE A 5 -68.32 62.57 2.93
N ARG A 6 -67.19 63.25 2.88
CA ARG A 6 -65.91 62.73 2.37
C ARG A 6 -65.20 61.98 3.52
N GLN A 7 -65.09 60.72 3.47
CA GLN A 7 -64.16 59.94 4.34
C GLN A 7 -62.80 59.81 3.67
N PHE A 8 -61.79 60.35 4.34
CA PHE A 8 -60.35 60.11 4.02
C PHE A 8 -59.98 58.80 4.54
N VAL A 9 -59.57 57.83 3.64
CA VAL A 9 -58.88 56.60 4.01
C VAL A 9 -57.41 56.89 3.93
N VAL A 10 -56.73 56.89 5.08
CA VAL A 10 -55.25 56.93 5.19
C VAL A 10 -54.75 55.51 5.08
N GLY A 11 -54.18 55.16 3.92
CA GLY A 11 -53.54 53.85 3.73
C GLY A 11 -52.16 53.86 4.38
N LEU A 12 -52.02 53.02 5.42
CA LEU A 12 -50.70 52.69 6.00
C LEU A 12 -50.00 51.67 5.07
N ALA A 13 -48.99 52.12 4.36
CA ALA A 13 -48.11 51.22 3.61
C ALA A 13 -47.10 50.61 4.57
N SER A 14 -47.29 49.35 4.95
CA SER A 14 -46.30 48.57 5.71
C SER A 14 -45.20 48.08 4.76
N ILE A 15 -44.02 48.67 4.87
CA ILE A 15 -42.81 48.20 4.15
C ILE A 15 -42.25 46.97 4.90
N LEU A 16 -42.44 45.76 4.33
CA LEU A 16 -41.73 44.55 4.77
C LEU A 16 -40.28 44.63 4.28
N LEU A 17 -39.36 44.92 5.19
CA LEU A 17 -37.93 44.68 4.95
C LEU A 17 -37.67 43.14 4.98
N ALA A 18 -37.51 42.53 3.82
CA ALA A 18 -37.04 41.19 3.69
C ALA A 18 -35.54 41.13 4.00
N SER A 19 -35.17 40.64 5.18
CA SER A 19 -33.79 40.38 5.55
C SER A 19 -33.26 39.17 4.74
N THR A 20 -32.48 39.46 3.69
CA THR A 20 -31.74 38.38 2.98
C THR A 20 -30.50 38.02 3.80
N ALA A 21 -30.62 37.04 4.67
CA ALA A 21 -29.46 36.41 5.29
C ALA A 21 -28.64 35.69 4.21
N PRO A 22 -27.31 35.88 4.14
CA PRO A 22 -26.48 35.13 3.19
C PRO A 22 -26.53 33.65 3.56
N LEU A 23 -26.98 32.84 2.62
CA LEU A 23 -26.90 31.36 2.70
C LEU A 23 -25.43 30.99 2.70
N GLN A 24 -24.82 30.75 3.87
CA GLN A 24 -23.48 30.19 3.98
C GLN A 24 -23.52 28.79 3.43
N ALA A 25 -22.97 28.62 2.23
CA ALA A 25 -22.74 27.28 1.67
C ALA A 25 -21.79 26.51 2.62
N GLN A 26 -22.37 25.59 3.40
CA GLN A 26 -21.58 24.60 4.12
C GLN A 26 -20.86 23.76 3.08
N THR A 27 -19.57 23.98 2.91
CA THR A 27 -18.70 23.06 2.16
C THR A 27 -18.70 21.73 2.91
N THR A 28 -19.57 20.82 2.54
CA THR A 28 -19.50 19.44 2.97
C THR A 28 -18.19 18.87 2.44
N LYS A 29 -17.18 18.75 3.31
CA LYS A 29 -15.97 17.97 3.02
C LYS A 29 -16.42 16.58 2.61
N THR A 30 -16.29 16.26 1.32
CA THR A 30 -16.46 14.88 0.83
C THR A 30 -15.59 13.99 1.71
N PRO A 31 -16.10 12.89 2.29
CA PRO A 31 -15.29 12.00 3.09
C PRO A 31 -14.08 11.57 2.26
N SER A 32 -12.88 11.88 2.74
CA SER A 32 -11.65 11.43 2.08
C SER A 32 -11.71 9.90 2.01
N ALA A 33 -11.51 9.34 0.83
CA ALA A 33 -11.47 7.88 0.67
C ALA A 33 -10.41 7.30 1.61
N THR A 34 -10.76 6.22 2.32
CA THR A 34 -9.85 5.52 3.24
C THR A 34 -8.52 5.22 2.53
N PRO A 35 -7.37 5.69 3.07
CA PRO A 35 -6.09 5.48 2.43
C PRO A 35 -5.74 3.99 2.35
N GLN A 36 -5.21 3.56 1.22
CA GLN A 36 -4.89 2.17 0.93
C GLN A 36 -3.38 1.94 0.87
N LEU A 37 -2.93 0.85 1.50
CA LEU A 37 -1.61 0.27 1.33
C LEU A 37 -1.77 -1.01 0.50
N LEU A 38 -1.13 -1.07 -0.67
CA LEU A 38 -1.13 -2.26 -1.51
C LEU A 38 0.10 -3.11 -1.24
N VAL A 39 -0.06 -4.39 -0.96
CA VAL A 39 1.01 -5.39 -0.98
C VAL A 39 0.91 -6.19 -2.28
N LEU A 40 1.94 -6.11 -3.10
CA LEU A 40 2.11 -6.88 -4.32
C LEU A 40 3.28 -7.85 -4.12
N GLY A 41 2.96 -9.10 -3.84
CA GLY A 41 3.93 -10.12 -3.46
C GLY A 41 3.61 -11.51 -4.00
N ASP A 42 4.40 -12.46 -3.58
CA ASP A 42 4.25 -13.88 -3.92
C ASP A 42 3.70 -14.71 -2.75
N SER A 43 4.09 -15.99 -2.66
CA SER A 43 3.65 -16.92 -1.61
C SER A 43 4.02 -16.47 -0.19
N LEU A 44 5.11 -15.72 -0.02
CA LEU A 44 5.58 -15.24 1.28
C LEU A 44 4.65 -14.17 1.86
N SER A 45 3.93 -13.46 1.00
CA SER A 45 2.94 -12.45 1.38
C SER A 45 1.50 -12.93 1.23
N ALA A 46 1.25 -14.00 0.44
CA ALA A 46 -0.08 -14.57 0.19
C ALA A 46 -0.55 -15.55 1.27
N GLU A 47 0.18 -15.69 2.39
CA GLU A 47 -0.13 -16.61 3.50
C GLU A 47 -0.16 -18.09 3.07
N TYR A 48 0.74 -18.49 2.14
CA TYR A 48 0.80 -19.88 1.69
C TYR A 48 1.05 -20.83 2.87
N GLY A 49 0.16 -21.84 3.01
CA GLY A 49 0.24 -22.82 4.09
C GLY A 49 -0.06 -22.30 5.50
N LEU A 50 -0.55 -21.07 5.62
CA LEU A 50 -0.88 -20.42 6.90
C LEU A 50 -2.40 -20.20 7.04
N PRO A 51 -2.92 -20.15 8.27
CA PRO A 51 -4.27 -19.65 8.51
C PRO A 51 -4.43 -18.21 8.00
N ARG A 52 -5.60 -17.91 7.47
CA ARG A 52 -5.87 -16.57 6.94
C ARG A 52 -5.74 -15.49 8.03
N GLY A 53 -4.98 -14.44 7.74
CA GLY A 53 -4.75 -13.31 8.64
C GLY A 53 -3.60 -13.54 9.63
N SER A 54 -2.94 -14.73 9.64
CA SER A 54 -1.80 -15.02 10.49
C SER A 54 -0.45 -14.63 9.88
N GLY A 55 -0.41 -14.31 8.59
CA GLY A 55 0.78 -13.85 7.89
C GLY A 55 1.18 -12.42 8.27
N TRP A 56 2.40 -12.04 7.92
CA TRP A 56 2.96 -10.72 8.23
C TRP A 56 2.10 -9.56 7.73
N VAL A 57 1.38 -9.72 6.61
CA VAL A 57 0.46 -8.69 6.09
C VAL A 57 -0.74 -8.50 7.00
N GLY A 58 -1.29 -9.59 7.55
CA GLY A 58 -2.36 -9.55 8.55
C GLY A 58 -1.89 -8.87 9.84
N LEU A 59 -0.67 -9.18 10.29
CA LEU A 59 -0.04 -8.52 11.46
C LEU A 59 0.16 -7.02 11.22
N LEU A 60 0.57 -6.62 10.00
CA LEU A 60 0.69 -5.21 9.63
C LEU A 60 -0.65 -4.48 9.72
N GLN A 61 -1.72 -5.05 9.17
CA GLN A 61 -3.06 -4.47 9.29
C GLN A 61 -3.51 -4.33 10.75
N ASN A 62 -3.23 -5.35 11.57
CA ASN A 62 -3.58 -5.33 12.98
C ASN A 62 -2.79 -4.25 13.75
N GLN A 63 -1.50 -4.07 13.43
CA GLN A 63 -0.69 -3.03 14.05
C GLN A 63 -1.18 -1.63 13.68
N LEU A 64 -1.51 -1.38 12.41
CA LEU A 64 -2.08 -0.10 11.97
C LEU A 64 -3.38 0.22 12.74
N ARG A 65 -4.28 -0.76 12.88
CA ARG A 65 -5.50 -0.59 13.68
C ARG A 65 -5.22 -0.30 15.15
N LYS A 66 -4.27 -1.01 15.74
CA LYS A 66 -3.85 -0.81 17.13
C LYS A 66 -3.30 0.60 17.36
N ASP A 67 -2.59 1.14 16.37
CA ASP A 67 -2.04 2.50 16.41
C ASP A 67 -3.09 3.59 16.09
N GLY A 68 -4.35 3.21 15.91
CA GLY A 68 -5.46 4.13 15.59
C GLY A 68 -5.46 4.61 14.14
N SER A 69 -4.67 4.00 13.26
CA SER A 69 -4.61 4.36 11.85
C SER A 69 -5.87 3.92 11.10
N VAL A 70 -6.37 4.75 10.21
CA VAL A 70 -7.51 4.43 9.33
C VAL A 70 -7.11 3.67 8.08
N TRP A 71 -5.83 3.45 7.84
CA TRP A 71 -5.32 2.78 6.65
C TRP A 71 -5.80 1.34 6.53
N GLN A 72 -6.13 0.95 5.30
CA GLN A 72 -6.47 -0.42 4.95
C GLN A 72 -5.36 -1.06 4.14
N VAL A 73 -5.04 -2.32 4.44
CA VAL A 73 -4.04 -3.10 3.70
C VAL A 73 -4.76 -3.99 2.68
N ALA A 74 -4.52 -3.71 1.40
CA ALA A 74 -4.98 -4.53 0.29
C ALA A 74 -3.87 -5.53 -0.08
N ASN A 75 -3.99 -6.77 0.36
CA ASN A 75 -3.07 -7.84 -0.03
C ASN A 75 -3.47 -8.40 -1.39
N ALA A 76 -2.68 -8.11 -2.43
CA ALA A 76 -2.86 -8.62 -3.79
C ALA A 76 -1.78 -9.63 -4.17
N SER A 77 -1.16 -10.28 -3.19
CA SER A 77 -0.11 -11.28 -3.41
C SER A 77 -0.69 -12.59 -3.93
N ILE A 78 0.05 -13.27 -4.80
CA ILE A 78 -0.33 -14.56 -5.40
C ILE A 78 0.83 -15.55 -5.26
N SER A 79 0.57 -16.73 -4.71
CA SER A 79 1.58 -17.78 -4.57
C SER A 79 2.19 -18.16 -5.92
N GLY A 80 3.53 -18.24 -5.97
CA GLY A 80 4.27 -18.55 -7.19
C GLY A 80 4.41 -17.38 -8.19
N GLU A 81 3.98 -16.19 -7.83
CA GLU A 81 4.02 -15.00 -8.70
C GLU A 81 5.47 -14.62 -9.06
N THR A 82 5.66 -14.25 -10.32
CA THR A 82 6.91 -13.68 -10.84
C THR A 82 6.81 -12.18 -11.01
N THR A 83 7.95 -11.52 -11.24
CA THR A 83 7.94 -10.08 -11.54
C THR A 83 7.16 -9.76 -12.82
N ALA A 84 7.14 -10.64 -13.82
CA ALA A 84 6.36 -10.47 -15.04
C ALA A 84 4.84 -10.53 -14.76
N GLY A 85 4.40 -11.48 -13.95
CA GLY A 85 2.99 -11.60 -13.55
C GLY A 85 2.54 -10.41 -12.70
N GLY A 86 3.33 -10.03 -11.71
CA GLY A 86 3.07 -8.83 -10.88
C GLY A 86 2.94 -7.57 -11.72
N LEU A 87 3.88 -7.34 -12.66
CA LEU A 87 3.85 -6.19 -13.57
C LEU A 87 2.59 -6.18 -14.44
N SER A 88 2.17 -7.33 -14.96
CA SER A 88 0.96 -7.45 -15.77
C SER A 88 -0.32 -7.04 -15.04
N ARG A 89 -0.41 -7.35 -13.73
CA ARG A 89 -1.60 -7.06 -12.90
C ARG A 89 -1.61 -5.67 -12.29
N LEU A 90 -0.44 -5.07 -12.12
CA LEU A 90 -0.29 -3.82 -11.36
C LEU A 90 -1.16 -2.66 -11.90
N PRO A 91 -1.29 -2.41 -13.23
CA PRO A 91 -2.10 -1.31 -13.75
C PRO A 91 -3.54 -1.33 -13.24
N ASP A 92 -4.18 -2.49 -13.27
CA ASP A 92 -5.56 -2.66 -12.82
C ASP A 92 -5.68 -2.52 -11.30
N LEU A 93 -4.68 -3.01 -10.55
CA LEU A 93 -4.62 -2.85 -9.10
C LEU A 93 -4.50 -1.37 -8.72
N LEU A 94 -3.60 -0.62 -9.35
CA LEU A 94 -3.42 0.80 -9.10
C LEU A 94 -4.70 1.60 -9.40
N LYS A 95 -5.36 1.31 -10.52
CA LYS A 95 -6.61 1.97 -10.93
C LYS A 95 -7.75 1.69 -9.94
N ARG A 96 -7.90 0.43 -9.50
CA ARG A 96 -9.00 -0.02 -8.64
C ARG A 96 -8.80 0.37 -7.18
N ILE A 97 -7.60 0.17 -6.64
CA ILE A 97 -7.28 0.35 -5.22
C ILE A 97 -6.88 1.79 -4.93
N LYS A 98 -6.23 2.48 -5.88
CA LYS A 98 -5.68 3.84 -5.72
C LYS A 98 -4.83 3.96 -4.46
N PRO A 99 -3.80 3.10 -4.31
CA PRO A 99 -3.00 3.06 -3.10
C PRO A 99 -2.18 4.35 -2.95
N ARG A 100 -1.94 4.76 -1.70
CA ARG A 100 -0.98 5.82 -1.35
C ARG A 100 0.40 5.25 -1.02
N LEU A 101 0.50 3.93 -0.79
CA LEU A 101 1.74 3.22 -0.55
C LEU A 101 1.65 1.83 -1.19
N VAL A 102 2.69 1.43 -1.90
CA VAL A 102 2.83 0.09 -2.49
C VAL A 102 4.06 -0.59 -1.90
N ILE A 103 3.88 -1.77 -1.34
CA ILE A 103 4.98 -2.67 -0.95
C ILE A 103 5.13 -3.70 -2.06
N ILE A 104 6.32 -3.79 -2.65
CA ILE A 104 6.65 -4.78 -3.70
C ILE A 104 7.55 -5.85 -3.07
N GLU A 105 7.06 -7.08 -3.03
CA GLU A 105 7.75 -8.28 -2.52
C GLU A 105 7.72 -9.35 -3.62
N LEU A 106 8.58 -9.22 -4.63
CA LEU A 106 8.66 -10.09 -5.80
C LEU A 106 10.10 -10.28 -6.28
N GLY A 107 10.33 -11.35 -7.04
CA GLY A 107 11.59 -11.68 -7.68
C GLY A 107 12.19 -13.00 -7.19
N ALA A 108 11.78 -13.50 -6.03
CA ALA A 108 12.24 -14.79 -5.53
C ALA A 108 11.92 -15.93 -6.51
N ASN A 109 10.70 -15.96 -7.03
CA ASN A 109 10.29 -16.98 -8.02
C ASN A 109 11.01 -16.86 -9.35
N ASP A 110 11.35 -15.64 -9.78
CA ASP A 110 12.19 -15.42 -10.97
C ASP A 110 13.57 -16.07 -10.76
N ALA A 111 14.20 -15.78 -9.64
CA ALA A 111 15.54 -16.29 -9.33
C ALA A 111 15.56 -17.81 -9.11
N LEU A 112 14.60 -18.36 -8.37
CA LEU A 112 14.50 -19.82 -8.12
C LEU A 112 14.24 -20.62 -9.39
N ARG A 113 13.61 -20.01 -10.41
CA ARG A 113 13.38 -20.61 -11.73
C ARG A 113 14.49 -20.32 -12.74
N GLY A 114 15.57 -19.64 -12.33
CA GLY A 114 16.69 -19.30 -13.19
C GLY A 114 16.32 -18.31 -14.30
N LEU A 115 15.31 -17.45 -14.11
CA LEU A 115 14.93 -16.46 -15.08
C LEU A 115 15.98 -15.32 -15.16
N SER A 116 15.95 -14.58 -16.24
CA SER A 116 16.90 -13.48 -16.50
C SER A 116 16.81 -12.40 -15.42
N LEU A 117 17.91 -12.15 -14.69
CA LEU A 117 17.99 -11.10 -13.68
C LEU A 117 17.79 -9.71 -14.30
N SER A 118 18.19 -9.50 -15.55
CA SER A 118 17.94 -8.23 -16.26
C SER A 118 16.46 -8.01 -16.52
N SER A 119 15.70 -9.07 -16.84
CA SER A 119 14.25 -8.99 -16.98
C SER A 119 13.57 -8.75 -15.63
N THR A 120 14.00 -9.44 -14.58
CA THR A 120 13.53 -9.23 -13.20
C THR A 120 13.74 -7.77 -12.78
N GLN A 121 14.94 -7.24 -13.01
CA GLN A 121 15.26 -5.84 -12.68
C GLN A 121 14.39 -4.85 -13.46
N LYS A 122 14.22 -5.09 -14.77
CA LYS A 122 13.37 -4.25 -15.62
C LYS A 122 11.93 -4.24 -15.13
N ASN A 123 11.36 -5.42 -14.85
CA ASN A 123 9.98 -5.54 -14.38
C ASN A 123 9.76 -4.83 -13.04
N LEU A 124 10.68 -5.02 -12.07
CA LEU A 124 10.63 -4.33 -10.77
C LEU A 124 10.73 -2.82 -10.95
N LYS A 125 11.64 -2.35 -11.80
CA LYS A 125 11.76 -0.92 -12.13
C LYS A 125 10.46 -0.36 -12.69
N GLU A 126 9.86 -1.03 -13.65
CA GLU A 126 8.61 -0.60 -14.26
C GLU A 126 7.47 -0.54 -13.22
N MET A 127 7.38 -1.54 -12.32
CA MET A 127 6.39 -1.52 -11.24
C MET A 127 6.60 -0.33 -10.28
N ILE A 128 7.85 -0.03 -9.91
CA ILE A 128 8.19 1.14 -9.08
C ILE A 128 7.76 2.44 -9.77
N VAL A 129 8.15 2.61 -11.04
CA VAL A 129 7.83 3.81 -11.81
C VAL A 129 6.31 3.99 -11.98
N MET A 130 5.58 2.91 -12.26
CA MET A 130 4.11 2.96 -12.41
C MET A 130 3.43 3.31 -11.09
N SER A 131 3.87 2.74 -9.98
CA SER A 131 3.36 3.06 -8.64
C SER A 131 3.58 4.54 -8.31
N LYS A 132 4.79 5.07 -8.51
CA LYS A 132 5.10 6.49 -8.30
C LYS A 132 4.27 7.41 -9.21
N LYS A 133 4.09 7.05 -10.48
CA LYS A 133 3.24 7.81 -11.42
C LYS A 133 1.76 7.83 -11.01
N SER A 134 1.29 6.81 -10.29
CA SER A 134 -0.07 6.80 -9.74
C SER A 134 -0.24 7.64 -8.47
N GLY A 135 0.85 8.27 -7.98
CA GLY A 135 0.86 9.06 -6.75
C GLY A 135 1.13 8.25 -5.49
N ALA A 136 1.54 6.99 -5.62
CA ALA A 136 1.88 6.14 -4.47
C ALA A 136 3.36 6.24 -4.11
N GLU A 137 3.67 6.19 -2.82
CA GLU A 137 4.98 5.87 -2.30
C GLU A 137 5.29 4.39 -2.52
N VAL A 138 6.57 4.00 -2.51
CA VAL A 138 6.97 2.60 -2.75
C VAL A 138 8.00 2.13 -1.74
N LEU A 139 7.75 0.99 -1.10
CA LEU A 139 8.72 0.22 -0.34
C LEU A 139 9.08 -1.06 -1.11
N LEU A 140 10.37 -1.28 -1.37
CA LEU A 140 10.85 -2.49 -2.01
C LEU A 140 11.38 -3.48 -0.94
N LEU A 141 10.92 -4.73 -0.99
CA LEU A 141 11.45 -5.80 -0.15
C LEU A 141 12.45 -6.61 -0.97
N GLY A 142 13.71 -6.57 -0.55
CA GLY A 142 14.80 -7.33 -1.15
C GLY A 142 14.79 -8.78 -0.72
N MET A 143 15.33 -9.64 -1.57
CA MET A 143 15.41 -11.07 -1.35
C MET A 143 16.83 -11.61 -1.64
N GLN A 144 17.14 -12.71 -1.00
CA GLN A 144 18.34 -13.51 -1.28
C GLN A 144 17.89 -14.94 -1.54
N ILE A 145 18.63 -15.66 -2.38
CA ILE A 145 18.42 -17.09 -2.65
C ILE A 145 19.63 -17.89 -2.14
N PRO A 146 19.41 -19.20 -1.87
CA PRO A 146 20.48 -20.06 -1.36
C PRO A 146 21.72 -20.11 -2.28
N PRO A 147 22.94 -20.25 -1.71
CA PRO A 147 24.19 -20.17 -2.48
C PRO A 147 24.40 -21.32 -3.47
N ASN A 148 23.63 -22.41 -3.36
CA ASN A 148 23.65 -23.52 -4.31
C ASN A 148 23.16 -23.17 -5.73
N TYR A 149 22.55 -21.98 -5.91
CA TYR A 149 22.23 -21.43 -7.24
C TYR A 149 23.43 -20.77 -7.93
N GLY A 150 24.63 -20.78 -7.30
CA GLY A 150 25.85 -20.18 -7.79
C GLY A 150 26.13 -18.82 -7.17
N GLN A 151 27.38 -18.64 -6.70
CA GLN A 151 27.77 -17.44 -5.94
C GLN A 151 27.55 -16.13 -6.71
N GLU A 152 27.92 -16.11 -7.98
CA GLU A 152 27.79 -14.89 -8.80
C GLU A 152 26.33 -14.53 -9.02
N TYR A 153 25.50 -15.52 -9.37
CA TYR A 153 24.06 -15.32 -9.58
C TYR A 153 23.36 -14.85 -8.31
N THR A 154 23.64 -15.44 -7.15
CA THR A 154 23.03 -15.03 -5.86
C THR A 154 23.43 -13.63 -5.45
N LYS A 155 24.72 -13.25 -5.66
CA LYS A 155 25.19 -11.89 -5.41
C LYS A 155 24.57 -10.87 -6.34
N GLN A 156 24.47 -11.17 -7.63
CA GLN A 156 23.82 -10.30 -8.62
C GLN A 156 22.35 -10.11 -8.29
N PHE A 157 21.63 -11.19 -7.92
CA PHE A 157 20.24 -11.11 -7.52
C PHE A 157 20.05 -10.19 -6.30
N ALA A 158 20.80 -10.38 -5.23
CA ALA A 158 20.71 -9.52 -4.05
C ALA A 158 21.03 -8.04 -4.35
N ARG A 159 22.07 -7.80 -5.19
CA ARG A 159 22.51 -6.45 -5.59
C ARG A 159 21.46 -5.71 -6.43
N LEU A 160 20.65 -6.43 -7.19
CA LEU A 160 19.60 -5.88 -8.03
C LEU A 160 18.66 -4.95 -7.23
N PHE A 161 18.21 -5.38 -6.04
CA PHE A 161 17.33 -4.60 -5.18
C PHE A 161 18.00 -3.32 -4.67
N VAL A 162 19.27 -3.40 -4.29
CA VAL A 162 20.05 -2.23 -3.86
C VAL A 162 20.21 -1.22 -4.99
N THR A 163 20.53 -1.71 -6.20
CA THR A 163 20.65 -0.86 -7.39
C THR A 163 19.33 -0.15 -7.72
N LEU A 164 18.21 -0.87 -7.65
CA LEU A 164 16.88 -0.29 -7.90
C LEU A 164 16.52 0.76 -6.84
N SER A 165 16.72 0.45 -5.56
CA SER A 165 16.45 1.39 -4.47
C SER A 165 17.23 2.70 -4.66
N GLN A 166 18.51 2.63 -5.00
CA GLN A 166 19.36 3.79 -5.23
C GLN A 166 18.94 4.58 -6.48
N SER A 167 18.73 3.89 -7.63
CA SER A 167 18.38 4.55 -8.88
C SER A 167 16.98 5.19 -8.87
N GLU A 168 16.03 4.56 -8.20
CA GLU A 168 14.66 5.04 -8.11
C GLU A 168 14.40 5.88 -6.85
N GLN A 169 15.38 6.02 -5.98
CA GLN A 169 15.30 6.80 -4.73
C GLN A 169 14.10 6.36 -3.87
N ILE A 170 14.02 5.06 -3.58
CA ILE A 170 12.97 4.47 -2.74
C ILE A 170 13.59 3.71 -1.56
N PRO A 171 12.90 3.63 -0.41
CA PRO A 171 13.29 2.77 0.69
C PRO A 171 13.36 1.30 0.30
N LEU A 172 14.32 0.59 0.90
CA LEU A 172 14.58 -0.82 0.71
C LEU A 172 14.65 -1.53 2.06
N LEU A 173 13.95 -2.65 2.20
CA LEU A 173 14.32 -3.69 3.16
C LEU A 173 15.32 -4.61 2.45
N PRO A 174 16.62 -4.61 2.79
CA PRO A 174 17.64 -5.32 1.99
C PRO A 174 17.44 -6.83 1.92
N PHE A 175 16.94 -7.43 3.00
CA PHE A 175 16.65 -8.85 3.07
C PHE A 175 15.37 -9.13 3.88
N PHE A 176 14.32 -9.51 3.20
CA PHE A 176 13.01 -9.73 3.82
C PHE A 176 13.02 -10.87 4.86
N LEU A 177 13.77 -11.97 4.59
CA LEU A 177 13.90 -13.11 5.49
C LEU A 177 15.01 -12.97 6.56
N GLU A 178 15.47 -11.76 6.84
CA GLU A 178 16.45 -11.53 7.92
C GLU A 178 15.94 -12.07 9.26
N GLY A 179 16.80 -12.82 9.96
CA GLY A 179 16.46 -13.49 11.22
C GLY A 179 15.58 -14.76 11.07
N VAL A 180 15.21 -15.12 9.83
CA VAL A 180 14.44 -16.31 9.52
C VAL A 180 15.27 -17.32 8.70
N ALA A 181 15.97 -16.83 7.67
CA ALA A 181 16.58 -17.68 6.63
C ALA A 181 17.59 -18.73 7.16
N THR A 182 18.24 -18.47 8.30
CA THR A 182 19.22 -19.40 8.91
C THR A 182 18.62 -20.31 9.97
N ARG A 183 17.30 -20.30 10.15
CA ARG A 183 16.58 -21.01 11.22
C ARG A 183 15.58 -22.00 10.62
N PRO A 184 15.99 -23.28 10.36
CA PRO A 184 15.14 -24.29 9.73
C PRO A 184 13.80 -24.51 10.45
N GLU A 185 13.75 -24.34 11.78
CA GLU A 185 12.54 -24.48 12.58
C GLU A 185 11.48 -23.41 12.29
N LEU A 186 11.83 -22.33 11.60
CA LEU A 186 10.91 -21.28 11.18
C LEU A 186 10.29 -21.51 9.80
N PHE A 187 10.59 -22.63 9.18
CA PHE A 187 10.03 -22.99 7.88
C PHE A 187 8.99 -24.12 8.00
N GLN A 188 8.13 -24.20 7.01
CA GLN A 188 7.21 -25.31 6.81
C GLN A 188 7.99 -26.56 6.37
N ALA A 189 7.32 -27.69 6.25
CA ALA A 189 7.94 -28.96 5.87
C ALA A 189 8.65 -28.91 4.51
N ASP A 190 8.24 -27.98 3.62
CA ASP A 190 8.87 -27.77 2.31
C ASP A 190 10.22 -27.02 2.38
N ARG A 191 10.60 -26.47 3.52
CA ARG A 191 11.84 -25.71 3.78
C ARG A 191 12.02 -24.46 2.89
N ILE A 192 10.93 -23.98 2.32
CA ILE A 192 10.88 -22.80 1.45
C ILE A 192 10.04 -21.70 2.08
N HIS A 193 8.85 -22.07 2.58
CA HIS A 193 7.90 -21.13 3.11
C HIS A 193 8.02 -20.98 4.63
N PRO A 194 8.17 -19.75 5.14
CA PRO A 194 8.14 -19.48 6.59
C PRO A 194 6.82 -19.97 7.22
N ASN A 195 6.92 -20.54 8.41
CA ASN A 195 5.77 -20.98 9.19
C ASN A 195 5.16 -19.84 10.01
N GLU A 196 4.15 -20.13 10.85
CA GLU A 196 3.49 -19.12 11.69
C GLU A 196 4.45 -18.44 12.67
N GLN A 197 5.44 -19.16 13.22
CA GLN A 197 6.39 -18.60 14.18
C GLN A 197 7.34 -17.57 13.54
N ALA A 198 7.56 -17.65 12.24
CA ALA A 198 8.36 -16.69 11.48
C ALA A 198 7.63 -15.37 11.21
N GLN A 199 6.30 -15.37 11.16
CA GLN A 199 5.52 -14.21 10.71
C GLN A 199 5.72 -12.95 11.55
N PRO A 200 5.83 -13.01 12.88
CA PRO A 200 6.16 -11.82 13.68
C PRO A 200 7.55 -11.23 13.36
N ILE A 201 8.53 -12.07 12.98
CA ILE A 201 9.87 -11.61 12.59
C ILE A 201 9.78 -10.86 11.24
N LEU A 202 9.10 -11.45 10.25
CA LEU A 202 8.88 -10.84 8.95
C LEU A 202 8.12 -9.52 9.08
N PHE A 203 7.06 -9.51 9.87
CA PHE A 203 6.33 -8.29 10.19
C PHE A 203 7.25 -7.21 10.78
N ASN A 204 8.08 -7.55 11.78
CA ASN A 204 8.99 -6.60 12.41
C ASN A 204 10.03 -6.04 11.44
N ASN A 205 10.52 -6.87 10.50
CA ASN A 205 11.44 -6.42 9.46
C ASN A 205 10.77 -5.35 8.56
N VAL A 206 9.57 -5.65 8.07
CA VAL A 206 8.78 -4.71 7.25
C VAL A 206 8.39 -3.46 8.05
N TRP A 207 7.95 -3.64 9.31
CA TRP A 207 7.56 -2.54 10.17
C TRP A 207 8.68 -1.54 10.43
N LYS A 208 9.91 -2.01 10.59
CA LYS A 208 11.11 -1.15 10.67
C LYS A 208 11.40 -0.45 9.33
N ALA A 209 11.27 -1.16 8.22
CA ALA A 209 11.50 -0.59 6.90
C ALA A 209 10.45 0.47 6.49
N LEU A 210 9.28 0.47 7.12
CA LEU A 210 8.24 1.49 6.96
C LEU A 210 8.52 2.79 7.73
N GLU A 211 9.64 2.90 8.47
CA GLU A 211 9.97 4.12 9.24
C GLU A 211 9.89 5.41 8.43
N PRO A 212 10.36 5.49 7.15
CA PRO A 212 10.23 6.70 6.34
C PRO A 212 8.77 7.12 6.07
N TYR A 213 7.82 6.19 6.22
CA TYR A 213 6.40 6.40 5.95
C TYR A 213 5.54 6.49 7.21
N ARG A 214 6.14 6.54 8.41
CA ARG A 214 5.42 6.56 9.69
C ARG A 214 4.43 7.72 9.79
N GLU A 215 4.84 8.92 9.40
CA GLU A 215 3.96 10.08 9.44
C GLU A 215 2.82 9.96 8.41
N LEU A 216 3.11 9.41 7.23
CA LEU A 216 2.09 9.13 6.23
C LEU A 216 1.03 8.14 6.76
N LEU A 217 1.46 7.09 7.45
CA LEU A 217 0.58 6.04 7.99
C LEU A 217 -0.25 6.47 9.21
N LYS A 218 0.10 7.58 9.86
CA LYS A 218 -0.68 8.20 10.95
C LYS A 218 -1.76 9.15 10.46
N THR A 219 -1.67 9.64 9.21
CA THR A 219 -2.62 10.64 8.69
C THR A 219 -3.97 10.01 8.39
N ASN A 220 -5.02 10.68 8.85
CA ASN A 220 -6.43 10.38 8.57
C ASN A 220 -6.87 10.95 7.21
#